data_a07d0f4a3f8459911b8c4227676524db
#
_entry.id   a07d0f4a3f8459911b8c4227676524db
#
_cell.length_a   1.000
_cell.length_b   1.000
_cell.length_c   1.000
_cell.angle_alpha   90.00
_cell.angle_beta   90.00
_cell.angle_gamma   90.00
#
_symmetry.space_group_name_H-M   'P 1'
#
loop_
_entity.id
_entity.type
_entity.pdbx_description
1 polymer ?
#
loop_
_entity_poly.entity_id
_entity_poly.type
_entity_poly.pdbx_seq_one_letter_code
_entity_poly.pdbx_strand_id
1 'polypeptide(L)'
;MDAAIDPNAAREIVSTRHFQQPREALFAAYADPQRLARWWGPAGFRNSFELFEFRPGGHWRFTMHGPDGKDYANHSVFHAVEAPARIVLEHLNAPHFEMHITHTEEAGGTRLTWRMRFDDARTRDAVARYAVPANEQNFDRLQAELSRTL
;
A
#
# COMPACT_ATOMS: atom_id res chain seq x y z
N MET A 1 10.69 28.24 19.64
CA MET A 1 10.06 28.37 18.34
C MET A 1 9.49 27.04 17.92
N ASP A 2 8.23 27.02 17.62
CA ASP A 2 7.56 25.77 17.26
C ASP A 2 7.90 25.36 15.84
N ALA A 3 8.13 24.07 15.65
CA ALA A 3 8.24 23.53 14.30
C ALA A 3 6.89 23.72 13.59
N ALA A 4 6.95 24.07 12.32
CA ALA A 4 5.73 24.17 11.53
C ALA A 4 5.06 22.80 11.48
N ILE A 5 3.78 22.75 11.86
CA ILE A 5 2.98 21.54 11.76
C ILE A 5 2.62 21.36 10.29
N ASP A 6 2.95 20.21 9.71
CA ASP A 6 2.53 19.87 8.36
C ASP A 6 1.00 19.84 8.33
N PRO A 7 0.34 20.69 7.52
CA PRO A 7 -1.12 20.71 7.47
C PRO A 7 -1.73 19.41 6.98
N ASN A 8 -0.93 18.54 6.32
CA ASN A 8 -1.38 17.24 5.87
C ASN A 8 -1.30 16.15 6.94
N ALA A 9 -0.51 16.38 8.02
CA ALA A 9 -0.26 15.34 9.03
C ALA A 9 -1.55 14.82 9.67
N ALA A 10 -2.53 15.70 9.92
CA ALA A 10 -3.81 15.32 10.51
C ALA A 10 -4.68 14.45 9.58
N ARG A 11 -4.38 14.45 8.28
CA ARG A 11 -5.12 13.69 7.26
C ARG A 11 -4.39 12.43 6.83
N GLU A 12 -3.24 12.12 7.44
CA GLU A 12 -2.39 11.02 6.98
C GLU A 12 -2.33 9.88 7.95
N ILE A 13 -2.24 8.67 7.40
CA ILE A 13 -1.84 7.45 8.12
C ILE A 13 -0.50 7.05 7.54
N VAL A 14 0.53 6.96 8.40
CA VAL A 14 1.87 6.55 7.99
C VAL A 14 2.20 5.22 8.65
N SER A 15 2.48 4.21 7.84
CA SER A 15 2.93 2.90 8.30
C SER A 15 4.28 2.62 7.68
N THR A 16 5.22 2.10 8.46
CA THR A 16 6.60 1.90 8.01
C THR A 16 7.19 0.65 8.62
N ARG A 17 8.08 0.00 7.88
CA ARG A 17 8.81 -1.17 8.37
C ARG A 17 10.14 -1.32 7.62
N HIS A 18 11.16 -1.77 8.32
CA HIS A 18 12.43 -2.16 7.71
C HIS A 18 12.36 -3.62 7.24
N PHE A 19 12.79 -3.86 5.99
CA PHE A 19 12.92 -5.20 5.41
C PHE A 19 14.38 -5.47 5.12
N GLN A 20 14.79 -6.75 5.20
CA GLN A 20 16.17 -7.16 4.92
C GLN A 20 16.49 -7.13 3.43
N GLN A 21 15.48 -7.21 2.57
CA GLN A 21 15.63 -7.31 1.12
C GLN A 21 15.92 -5.95 0.50
N PRO A 22 16.59 -5.91 -0.68
CA PRO A 22 16.86 -4.66 -1.38
C PRO A 22 15.60 -4.08 -2.01
N ARG A 23 15.63 -2.79 -2.33
CA ARG A 23 14.48 -2.07 -2.91
C ARG A 23 13.92 -2.75 -4.15
N GLU A 24 14.80 -3.28 -4.99
CA GLU A 24 14.42 -3.95 -6.22
C GLU A 24 13.53 -5.16 -5.95
N ALA A 25 13.80 -5.89 -4.88
CA ALA A 25 13.00 -7.05 -4.49
C ALA A 25 11.61 -6.63 -4.01
N LEU A 26 11.52 -5.56 -3.20
CA LEU A 26 10.24 -5.04 -2.76
C LEU A 26 9.43 -4.53 -3.95
N PHE A 27 10.04 -3.73 -4.81
CA PHE A 27 9.36 -3.17 -5.97
C PHE A 27 8.82 -4.26 -6.89
N ALA A 28 9.61 -5.32 -7.12
CA ALA A 28 9.20 -6.45 -7.94
C ALA A 28 7.94 -7.13 -7.42
N ALA A 29 7.74 -7.15 -6.11
CA ALA A 29 6.56 -7.75 -5.49
C ALA A 29 5.28 -6.97 -5.79
N TYR A 30 5.37 -5.68 -6.10
CA TYR A 30 4.23 -4.88 -6.58
C TYR A 30 4.02 -5.03 -8.09
N ALA A 31 5.09 -5.19 -8.85
CA ALA A 31 5.04 -5.12 -10.31
C ALA A 31 4.42 -6.36 -10.95
N ASP A 32 4.48 -7.50 -10.28
CA ASP A 32 3.92 -8.76 -10.77
C ASP A 32 2.52 -8.92 -10.18
N PRO A 33 1.45 -8.90 -11.02
CA PRO A 33 0.08 -8.98 -10.50
C PRO A 33 -0.21 -10.30 -9.80
N GLN A 34 0.40 -11.41 -10.20
CA GLN A 34 0.21 -12.69 -9.51
C GLN A 34 0.80 -12.66 -8.11
N ARG A 35 1.97 -12.03 -7.96
CA ARG A 35 2.60 -11.88 -6.64
C ARG A 35 1.81 -10.89 -5.78
N LEU A 36 1.47 -9.73 -6.33
CA LEU A 36 0.72 -8.69 -5.61
C LEU A 36 -0.59 -9.23 -5.08
N ALA A 37 -1.30 -10.03 -5.87
CA ALA A 37 -2.57 -10.63 -5.46
C ALA A 37 -2.42 -11.56 -4.24
N ARG A 38 -1.23 -12.15 -4.03
CA ARG A 38 -1.01 -13.07 -2.91
C ARG A 38 -0.81 -12.35 -1.57
N TRP A 39 -0.26 -11.13 -1.59
CA TRP A 39 0.10 -10.47 -0.33
C TRP A 39 -0.68 -9.18 -0.04
N TRP A 40 -1.38 -8.62 -1.02
CA TRP A 40 -2.11 -7.37 -0.81
C TRP A 40 -3.32 -7.58 0.09
N GLY A 41 -3.51 -6.65 1.06
CA GLY A 41 -4.59 -6.68 2.02
C GLY A 41 -4.19 -7.32 3.36
N PRO A 42 -5.06 -7.15 4.39
CA PRO A 42 -4.80 -7.73 5.70
C PRO A 42 -4.93 -9.26 5.71
N ALA A 43 -4.61 -9.86 6.85
CA ALA A 43 -4.64 -11.30 7.02
C ALA A 43 -5.99 -11.90 6.61
N GLY A 44 -5.95 -13.00 5.86
CA GLY A 44 -7.13 -13.72 5.44
C GLY A 44 -7.80 -13.22 4.17
N PHE A 45 -7.36 -12.08 3.63
CA PHE A 45 -7.92 -11.56 2.38
C PHE A 45 -7.29 -12.24 1.17
N ARG A 46 -8.11 -12.38 0.11
CA ARG A 46 -7.68 -12.84 -1.22
C ARG A 46 -8.07 -11.76 -2.23
N ASN A 47 -7.47 -11.78 -3.40
CA ASN A 47 -7.70 -10.77 -4.42
C ASN A 47 -7.97 -11.39 -5.78
N SER A 48 -8.91 -10.80 -6.52
CA SER A 48 -9.13 -11.07 -7.94
C SER A 48 -8.92 -9.77 -8.70
N PHE A 49 -7.97 -9.76 -9.64
CA PHE A 49 -7.65 -8.55 -10.41
C PHE A 49 -8.41 -8.60 -11.74
N GLU A 50 -9.21 -7.57 -12.01
CA GLU A 50 -9.91 -7.41 -13.28
C GLU A 50 -9.06 -6.62 -14.27
N LEU A 51 -8.25 -5.66 -13.77
CA LEU A 51 -7.38 -4.83 -14.60
C LEU A 51 -6.18 -4.38 -13.76
N PHE A 52 -4.98 -4.52 -14.33
CA PHE A 52 -3.77 -4.06 -13.66
C PHE A 52 -2.81 -3.45 -14.70
N GLU A 53 -2.77 -2.13 -14.74
CA GLU A 53 -1.92 -1.37 -15.65
C GLU A 53 -0.88 -0.63 -14.81
N PHE A 54 0.24 -1.27 -14.55
CA PHE A 54 1.26 -0.77 -13.63
C PHE A 54 2.19 0.25 -14.33
N ARG A 55 1.62 1.44 -14.57
CA ARG A 55 2.32 2.57 -15.19
C ARG A 55 1.61 3.88 -14.84
N PRO A 56 2.28 5.04 -14.94
CA PRO A 56 1.60 6.33 -14.72
C PRO A 56 0.37 6.46 -15.62
N GLY A 57 -0.77 6.82 -15.02
CA GLY A 57 -2.06 6.91 -15.70
C GLY A 57 -2.78 5.57 -15.85
N GLY A 58 -2.16 4.46 -15.49
CA GLY A 58 -2.78 3.14 -15.57
C GLY A 58 -3.77 2.91 -14.43
N HIS A 59 -4.70 2.00 -14.67
CA HIS A 59 -5.75 1.67 -13.71
C HIS A 59 -5.52 0.31 -13.06
N TRP A 60 -5.97 0.18 -11.82
CA TRP A 60 -5.95 -1.07 -11.07
C TRP A 60 -7.34 -1.31 -10.51
N ARG A 61 -8.04 -2.29 -11.09
CA ARG A 61 -9.36 -2.72 -10.62
C ARG A 61 -9.26 -4.10 -10.07
N PHE A 62 -9.73 -4.28 -8.85
CA PHE A 62 -9.68 -5.58 -8.22
C PHE A 62 -10.77 -5.71 -7.17
N THR A 63 -11.05 -6.95 -6.81
CA THR A 63 -11.97 -7.29 -5.73
C THR A 63 -11.19 -7.96 -4.62
N MET A 64 -11.32 -7.42 -3.40
CA MET A 64 -10.77 -8.06 -2.20
C MET A 64 -11.84 -8.97 -1.61
N HIS A 65 -11.47 -10.23 -1.41
CA HIS A 65 -12.36 -11.22 -0.81
C HIS A 65 -11.99 -11.39 0.65
N GLY A 66 -12.86 -10.92 1.54
CA GLY A 66 -12.64 -10.99 2.98
C GLY A 66 -12.82 -12.39 3.54
N PRO A 67 -12.19 -12.69 4.70
CA PRO A 67 -12.36 -14.00 5.35
C PRO A 67 -13.79 -14.23 5.86
N ASP A 68 -14.58 -13.16 5.97
CA ASP A 68 -15.99 -13.22 6.37
C ASP A 68 -16.93 -13.51 5.19
N GLY A 69 -16.38 -13.71 3.97
CA GLY A 69 -17.16 -13.97 2.76
C GLY A 69 -17.66 -12.72 2.05
N LYS A 70 -17.30 -11.53 2.53
CA LYS A 70 -17.68 -10.27 1.88
C LYS A 70 -16.66 -9.87 0.84
N ASP A 71 -17.14 -9.30 -0.27
CA ASP A 71 -16.32 -8.79 -1.35
C ASP A 71 -16.29 -7.27 -1.32
N TYR A 72 -15.10 -6.72 -1.60
CA TYR A 72 -14.87 -5.27 -1.59
C TYR A 72 -14.26 -4.88 -2.93
N ALA A 73 -15.04 -4.17 -3.75
CA ALA A 73 -14.56 -3.68 -5.05
C ALA A 73 -13.61 -2.50 -4.83
N ASN A 74 -12.49 -2.52 -5.54
CA ASN A 74 -11.48 -1.45 -5.47
C ASN A 74 -11.13 -0.97 -6.86
N HIS A 75 -10.99 0.35 -6.99
CA HIS A 75 -10.52 0.97 -8.22
C HIS A 75 -9.53 2.07 -7.87
N SER A 76 -8.31 1.93 -8.38
CA SER A 76 -7.25 2.91 -8.18
C SER A 76 -6.64 3.31 -9.53
N VAL A 77 -5.98 4.47 -9.54
CA VAL A 77 -5.18 4.92 -10.68
C VAL A 77 -3.76 5.18 -10.18
N PHE A 78 -2.77 4.76 -10.96
CA PHE A 78 -1.37 5.04 -10.63
C PHE A 78 -1.00 6.42 -11.15
N HIS A 79 -0.44 7.27 -10.29
CA HIS A 79 0.08 8.58 -10.67
C HIS A 79 1.58 8.54 -10.91
N ALA A 80 2.31 7.66 -10.22
CA ALA A 80 3.74 7.49 -10.39
C ALA A 80 4.12 6.02 -10.21
N VAL A 81 5.02 5.54 -11.05
CA VAL A 81 5.62 4.22 -10.96
C VAL A 81 7.09 4.40 -11.30
N GLU A 82 7.93 4.50 -10.26
CA GLU A 82 9.34 4.89 -10.38
C GLU A 82 10.22 3.84 -9.70
N ALA A 83 10.58 2.82 -10.47
CA ALA A 83 11.39 1.71 -9.97
C ALA A 83 12.80 2.18 -9.60
N PRO A 84 13.37 1.70 -8.51
CA PRO A 84 12.77 0.82 -7.49
C PRO A 84 12.23 1.59 -6.28
N ALA A 85 12.03 2.91 -6.39
CA ALA A 85 11.92 3.81 -5.26
C ALA A 85 10.50 4.20 -4.87
N ARG A 86 9.57 4.36 -5.83
CA ARG A 86 8.34 5.05 -5.51
C ARG A 86 7.15 4.61 -6.37
N ILE A 87 6.01 4.44 -5.70
CA ILE A 87 4.71 4.23 -6.34
C ILE A 87 3.73 5.19 -5.68
N VAL A 88 2.96 5.92 -6.49
CA VAL A 88 1.87 6.75 -6.00
C VAL A 88 0.59 6.28 -6.66
N LEU A 89 -0.42 5.97 -5.87
CA LEU A 89 -1.73 5.60 -6.38
C LEU A 89 -2.82 6.40 -5.68
N GLU A 90 -3.92 6.57 -6.38
CA GLU A 90 -5.11 7.20 -5.82
C GLU A 90 -6.24 6.18 -5.79
N HIS A 91 -6.81 5.95 -4.60
CA HIS A 91 -7.96 5.08 -4.40
C HIS A 91 -9.21 5.89 -4.70
N LEU A 92 -9.92 5.52 -5.75
CA LEU A 92 -11.00 6.35 -6.30
C LEU A 92 -12.36 6.16 -5.62
N ASN A 93 -12.67 4.94 -5.20
CA ASN A 93 -13.91 4.70 -4.49
C ASN A 93 -13.76 4.97 -2.99
N ALA A 94 -14.88 5.07 -2.27
CA ALA A 94 -14.84 5.41 -0.84
C ALA A 94 -14.17 4.32 0.00
N PRO A 95 -13.32 4.67 0.98
CA PRO A 95 -12.86 6.02 1.26
C PRO A 95 -11.81 6.47 0.26
N HIS A 96 -11.93 7.71 -0.23
CA HIS A 96 -10.95 8.29 -1.14
C HIS A 96 -9.65 8.60 -0.41
N PHE A 97 -8.52 8.16 -0.98
CA PHE A 97 -7.20 8.53 -0.47
C PHE A 97 -6.14 8.42 -1.56
N GLU A 98 -5.04 9.11 -1.35
CA GLU A 98 -3.84 8.97 -2.15
C GLU A 98 -2.80 8.23 -1.30
N MET A 99 -2.17 7.20 -1.87
CA MET A 99 -1.14 6.44 -1.16
C MET A 99 0.21 6.65 -1.83
N HIS A 100 1.17 7.07 -1.04
CA HIS A 100 2.58 7.18 -1.43
C HIS A 100 3.33 6.00 -0.82
N ILE A 101 3.88 5.17 -1.68
CA ILE A 101 4.71 4.01 -1.31
C ILE A 101 6.15 4.39 -1.64
N THR A 102 7.01 4.41 -0.63
CA THR A 102 8.43 4.73 -0.85
C THR A 102 9.33 3.62 -0.31
N HIS A 103 10.39 3.34 -1.05
CA HIS A 103 11.42 2.38 -0.69
C HIS A 103 12.73 3.12 -0.58
N THR A 104 13.26 3.23 0.65
CA THR A 104 14.53 3.92 0.93
C THR A 104 15.56 2.93 1.41
N GLU A 105 16.76 2.98 0.86
CA GLU A 105 17.85 2.13 1.36
C GLU A 105 18.16 2.48 2.80
N GLU A 106 18.25 1.46 3.66
CA GLU A 106 18.48 1.64 5.08
C GLU A 106 19.10 0.38 5.67
N ALA A 107 20.24 0.52 6.32
CA ALA A 107 20.88 -0.55 7.11
C ALA A 107 21.00 -1.88 6.36
N GLY A 108 21.45 -1.83 5.10
CA GLY A 108 21.66 -3.02 4.28
C GLY A 108 20.39 -3.61 3.65
N GLY A 109 19.25 -3.00 3.91
CA GLY A 109 17.96 -3.41 3.35
C GLY A 109 17.13 -2.21 2.91
N THR A 110 15.84 -2.24 3.20
CA THR A 110 14.90 -1.24 2.72
C THR A 110 13.96 -0.79 3.83
N ARG A 111 13.80 0.52 3.97
CA ARG A 111 12.70 1.11 4.74
C ARG A 111 11.52 1.30 3.80
N LEU A 112 10.44 0.56 4.04
CA LEU A 112 9.17 0.74 3.34
C LEU A 112 8.32 1.73 4.12
N THR A 113 7.76 2.71 3.43
CA THR A 113 6.81 3.65 4.04
C THR A 113 5.56 3.73 3.17
N TRP A 114 4.40 3.52 3.80
CA TRP A 114 3.09 3.76 3.21
C TRP A 114 2.52 5.01 3.84
N ARG A 115 2.28 6.04 3.04
CA ARG A 115 1.65 7.27 3.49
C ARG A 115 0.30 7.40 2.79
N MET A 116 -0.78 7.22 3.56
CA MET A 116 -2.15 7.33 3.06
C MET A 116 -2.66 8.71 3.43
N ARG A 117 -3.06 9.51 2.44
CA ARG A 117 -3.59 10.86 2.65
C ARG A 117 -5.06 10.90 2.29
N PHE A 118 -5.88 11.24 3.28
CA PHE A 118 -7.34 11.32 3.15
C PHE A 118 -7.78 12.76 2.89
N ASP A 119 -9.05 12.93 2.49
CA ASP A 119 -9.58 14.26 2.17
C ASP A 119 -9.70 15.14 3.42
N ASP A 120 -9.92 14.53 4.58
CA ASP A 120 -10.05 15.24 5.84
C ASP A 120 -9.61 14.37 7.03
N ALA A 121 -9.41 15.03 8.18
CA ALA A 121 -8.97 14.35 9.40
C ALA A 121 -10.03 13.41 9.97
N ARG A 122 -11.30 13.72 9.80
CA ARG A 122 -12.40 12.88 10.30
C ARG A 122 -12.41 11.52 9.61
N THR A 123 -12.27 11.51 8.28
CA THR A 123 -12.17 10.27 7.51
C THR A 123 -10.93 9.51 7.89
N ARG A 124 -9.80 10.21 8.02
CA ARG A 124 -8.54 9.61 8.47
C ARG A 124 -8.71 8.89 9.80
N ASP A 125 -9.34 9.54 10.78
CA ASP A 125 -9.50 8.97 12.11
C ASP A 125 -10.41 7.74 12.10
N ALA A 126 -11.48 7.78 11.31
CA ALA A 126 -12.38 6.64 11.17
C ALA A 126 -11.69 5.45 10.51
N VAL A 127 -10.90 5.70 9.48
CA VAL A 127 -10.18 4.63 8.75
C VAL A 127 -9.03 4.06 9.58
N ALA A 128 -8.33 4.91 10.36
CA ALA A 128 -7.16 4.50 11.14
C ALA A 128 -7.46 3.36 12.12
N ARG A 129 -8.67 3.28 12.63
CA ARG A 129 -9.05 2.23 13.60
C ARG A 129 -8.79 0.84 13.07
N TYR A 130 -9.02 0.61 11.78
CA TYR A 130 -8.77 -0.69 11.16
C TYR A 130 -7.55 -0.69 10.25
N ALA A 131 -7.21 0.43 9.62
CA ALA A 131 -6.10 0.48 8.66
C ALA A 131 -4.73 0.36 9.33
N VAL A 132 -4.55 0.94 10.52
CA VAL A 132 -3.26 0.85 11.22
C VAL A 132 -2.89 -0.61 11.49
N PRO A 133 -3.73 -1.42 12.16
CA PRO A 133 -3.40 -2.84 12.33
C PRO A 133 -3.41 -3.62 11.01
N ALA A 134 -4.28 -3.27 10.08
CA ALA A 134 -4.35 -3.96 8.79
C ALA A 134 -3.08 -3.76 7.97
N ASN A 135 -2.50 -2.56 7.98
CA ASN A 135 -1.25 -2.28 7.27
C ASN A 135 -0.09 -3.11 7.84
N GLU A 136 -0.04 -3.31 9.16
CA GLU A 136 0.97 -4.17 9.77
C GLU A 136 0.81 -5.63 9.32
N GLN A 137 -0.42 -6.12 9.27
CA GLN A 137 -0.70 -7.47 8.74
C GLN A 137 -0.31 -7.57 7.27
N ASN A 138 -0.55 -6.50 6.50
CA ASN A 138 -0.16 -6.47 5.10
C ASN A 138 1.36 -6.54 4.95
N PHE A 139 2.11 -5.86 5.79
CA PHE A 139 3.57 -5.93 5.80
C PHE A 139 4.05 -7.34 6.16
N ASP A 140 3.38 -8.02 7.09
CA ASP A 140 3.68 -9.43 7.41
C ASP A 140 3.53 -10.31 6.16
N ARG A 141 2.48 -10.09 5.39
CA ARG A 141 2.23 -10.85 4.16
C ARG A 141 3.27 -10.54 3.08
N LEU A 142 3.67 -9.27 2.95
CA LEU A 142 4.76 -8.90 2.05
C LEU A 142 6.06 -9.59 2.46
N GLN A 143 6.38 -9.61 3.75
CA GLN A 143 7.57 -10.29 4.23
C GLN A 143 7.54 -11.77 3.87
N ALA A 144 6.40 -12.42 4.03
CA ALA A 144 6.24 -13.83 3.65
C ALA A 144 6.44 -14.02 2.14
N GLU A 145 5.91 -13.11 1.32
CA GLU A 145 6.08 -13.18 -0.13
C GLU A 145 7.55 -13.01 -0.53
N LEU A 146 8.26 -12.07 0.09
CA LEU A 146 9.68 -11.83 -0.19
C LEU A 146 10.56 -13.00 0.23
N SER A 147 10.11 -13.78 1.21
CA SER A 147 10.85 -14.95 1.73
C SER A 147 10.56 -16.22 0.96
N ARG A 148 9.65 -16.21 0.01
CA ARG A 148 9.36 -17.39 -0.80
C ARG A 148 10.54 -17.69 -1.71
N THR A 149 10.87 -18.98 -1.78
CA THR A 149 11.87 -19.45 -2.73
C THR A 149 11.23 -19.54 -4.11
N LEU A 150 11.85 -18.90 -5.05
CA LEU A 150 11.37 -18.92 -6.44
C LEU A 150 12.04 -20.05 -7.22
#